data_2d129b5e9ea892f4b907b475457e7ecf
#
_entry.id   2d129b5e9ea892f4b907b475457e7ecf
#
_cell.length_a   1.000
_cell.length_b   1.000
_cell.length_c   1.000
_cell.angle_alpha   90.00
_cell.angle_beta   90.00
_cell.angle_gamma   90.00
#
_symmetry.space_group_name_H-M   'P 1'
#
loop_
_entity.id
_entity.type
_entity.pdbx_description
1 polymer ?
#
loop_
_entity_poly.entity_id
_entity_poly.type
_entity_poly.pdbx_seq_one_letter_code
_entity_poly.pdbx_strand_id
1 'polypeptide(L)'
;MSVLCLGEVWLELNAAMAPELTETFRAQTGGWGAGFCRRYAALGGQAALLAQLGADPFGRKLAAQLARDGVDCSLLCFTDAFPTPVVFTGADTALPYRAHTAGLALGPEQLEAAPFRGSSAFCFSSAGLVDSPLRLAHLKALAAARDAGALCCYLPRLAQAAPYWPQREALCQTALQFLDRADVLFLEESDLLLLFGSRELRTALFALFTGHVQLIFFYKKDRILAFTRSVMASAAKKDQSPALVLYRMEKMMLPVSALPRLNKSELNALIG
;
A
#
# COMPACT_ATOMS: atom_id res chain seq x y z
N MET A 1 -4.64 18.79 -2.42
CA MET A 1 -4.34 17.53 -3.15
C MET A 1 -4.48 16.40 -2.16
N SER A 2 -4.93 15.24 -2.57
CA SER A 2 -5.14 14.08 -1.69
C SER A 2 -4.40 12.86 -2.21
N VAL A 3 -3.99 11.98 -1.28
CA VAL A 3 -3.46 10.66 -1.62
C VAL A 3 -4.62 9.68 -1.69
N LEU A 4 -4.65 8.87 -2.74
CA LEU A 4 -5.64 7.83 -2.93
C LEU A 4 -5.00 6.47 -2.64
N CYS A 5 -5.63 5.65 -1.80
CA CYS A 5 -5.21 4.26 -1.59
C CYS A 5 -6.31 3.31 -2.06
N LEU A 6 -5.92 2.22 -2.71
CA LEU A 6 -6.81 1.12 -3.04
C LEU A 6 -6.36 -0.13 -2.30
N GLY A 7 -7.29 -0.80 -1.63
CA GLY A 7 -7.00 -2.05 -0.96
C GLY A 7 -8.15 -2.53 -0.10
N GLU A 8 -7.93 -3.62 0.62
CA GLU A 8 -8.91 -4.17 1.54
C GLU A 8 -8.85 -3.50 2.90
N VAL A 9 -10.01 -3.51 3.55
CA VAL A 9 -10.18 -3.23 4.97
C VAL A 9 -10.84 -4.43 5.61
N TRP A 10 -10.34 -4.86 6.76
CA TRP A 10 -10.90 -6.01 7.50
C TRP A 10 -11.01 -5.75 8.99
N LEU A 11 -11.86 -6.53 9.64
CA LEU A 11 -11.82 -6.65 11.09
C LEU A 11 -10.62 -7.49 11.48
N GLU A 12 -9.62 -6.87 12.11
CA GLU A 12 -8.49 -7.59 12.67
C GLU A 12 -8.77 -7.96 14.13
N LEU A 13 -8.65 -9.24 14.40
CA LEU A 13 -8.77 -9.83 15.74
C LEU A 13 -7.37 -10.23 16.20
N ASN A 14 -6.74 -9.37 16.99
CA ASN A 14 -5.35 -9.53 17.42
C ASN A 14 -5.27 -10.18 18.81
N ALA A 15 -4.39 -11.16 18.96
CA ALA A 15 -4.07 -11.86 20.19
C ALA A 15 -2.60 -11.71 20.57
N ALA A 16 -2.28 -11.90 21.84
CA ALA A 16 -0.89 -11.93 22.32
C ALA A 16 -0.17 -13.25 21.96
N MET A 17 -0.92 -14.32 21.81
CA MET A 17 -0.46 -15.66 21.39
C MET A 17 -0.95 -15.99 19.98
N ALA A 18 -0.56 -17.15 19.45
CA ALA A 18 -1.11 -17.65 18.20
C ALA A 18 -2.66 -17.76 18.30
N PRO A 19 -3.39 -17.40 17.24
CA PRO A 19 -4.84 -17.27 17.30
C PRO A 19 -5.58 -18.54 17.76
N GLU A 20 -5.05 -19.72 17.41
CA GLU A 20 -5.61 -21.02 17.78
C GLU A 20 -5.39 -21.39 19.26
N LEU A 21 -4.56 -20.64 19.97
CA LEU A 21 -4.20 -20.89 21.37
C LEU A 21 -4.85 -19.89 22.35
N THR A 22 -5.75 -19.03 21.87
CA THR A 22 -6.37 -18.00 22.71
C THR A 22 -7.89 -17.96 22.54
N GLU A 23 -8.57 -17.57 23.60
CA GLU A 23 -10.02 -17.32 23.60
C GLU A 23 -10.36 -15.82 23.56
N THR A 24 -9.32 -14.95 23.68
CA THR A 24 -9.52 -13.51 23.79
C THR A 24 -8.80 -12.75 22.69
N PHE A 25 -9.49 -11.83 22.02
CA PHE A 25 -8.97 -11.03 20.94
C PHE A 25 -9.28 -9.55 21.15
N ARG A 26 -8.35 -8.71 20.74
CA ARG A 26 -8.56 -7.27 20.62
C ARG A 26 -8.96 -6.95 19.18
N ALA A 27 -10.16 -6.42 18.99
CA ALA A 27 -10.66 -6.01 17.68
C ALA A 27 -10.09 -4.64 17.27
N GLN A 28 -9.56 -4.54 16.05
CA GLN A 28 -9.07 -3.30 15.46
C GLN A 28 -9.32 -3.26 13.95
N THR A 29 -9.12 -2.09 13.34
CA THR A 29 -9.17 -1.93 11.89
C THR A 29 -7.84 -2.41 11.30
N GLY A 30 -7.91 -3.45 10.46
CA GLY A 30 -6.80 -3.98 9.68
C GLY A 30 -6.87 -3.56 8.22
N GLY A 31 -5.83 -3.94 7.48
CA GLY A 31 -5.67 -3.60 6.07
C GLY A 31 -4.55 -2.58 5.84
N TRP A 32 -3.72 -2.86 4.81
CA TRP A 32 -2.59 -2.00 4.51
C TRP A 32 -3.03 -0.57 4.15
N GLY A 33 -4.01 -0.44 3.24
CA GLY A 33 -4.52 0.87 2.80
C GLY A 33 -5.11 1.68 3.94
N ALA A 34 -5.86 1.03 4.84
CA ALA A 34 -6.41 1.65 6.05
C ALA A 34 -5.29 2.19 6.95
N GLY A 35 -4.26 1.37 7.23
CA GLY A 35 -3.12 1.76 8.06
C GLY A 35 -2.32 2.91 7.44
N PHE A 36 -2.10 2.89 6.12
CA PHE A 36 -1.42 3.95 5.40
C PHE A 36 -2.21 5.27 5.45
N CYS A 37 -3.51 5.26 5.12
CA CYS A 37 -4.35 6.45 5.13
C CYS A 37 -4.43 7.07 6.53
N ARG A 38 -4.59 6.27 7.59
CA ARG A 38 -4.59 6.74 8.99
C ARG A 38 -3.27 7.43 9.34
N ARG A 39 -2.13 6.82 8.96
CA ARG A 39 -0.81 7.42 9.22
C ARG A 39 -0.64 8.72 8.45
N TYR A 40 -1.09 8.77 7.20
CA TYR A 40 -1.01 9.96 6.36
C TYR A 40 -1.89 11.11 6.91
N ALA A 41 -3.12 10.79 7.34
CA ALA A 41 -4.02 11.74 7.99
C ALA A 41 -3.44 12.29 9.31
N ALA A 42 -2.80 11.44 10.12
CA ALA A 42 -2.12 11.85 11.36
C ALA A 42 -0.96 12.83 11.14
N LEU A 43 -0.37 12.86 9.92
CA LEU A 43 0.62 13.86 9.52
C LEU A 43 0.01 15.18 9.03
N GLY A 44 -1.32 15.28 9.01
CA GLY A 44 -2.06 16.42 8.47
C GLY A 44 -2.26 16.39 6.96
N GLY A 45 -2.03 15.25 6.31
CA GLY A 45 -2.32 15.01 4.90
C GLY A 45 -3.78 14.59 4.67
N GLN A 46 -4.28 14.76 3.46
CA GLN A 46 -5.58 14.27 3.03
C GLN A 46 -5.42 12.91 2.34
N ALA A 47 -6.01 11.86 2.90
CA ALA A 47 -5.97 10.52 2.33
C ALA A 47 -7.38 9.96 2.18
N ALA A 48 -7.73 9.53 0.96
CA ALA A 48 -8.97 8.84 0.66
C ALA A 48 -8.71 7.35 0.46
N LEU A 49 -9.60 6.52 1.00
CA LEU A 49 -9.49 5.07 0.89
C LEU A 49 -10.59 4.52 -0.01
N LEU A 50 -10.19 3.91 -1.11
CA LEU A 50 -11.04 3.19 -2.03
C LEU A 50 -11.02 1.72 -1.61
N ALA A 51 -12.13 1.22 -1.06
CA ALA A 51 -12.29 -0.14 -0.58
C ALA A 51 -13.78 -0.54 -0.57
N GLN A 52 -14.07 -1.83 -0.47
CA GLN A 52 -15.42 -2.33 -0.30
C GLN A 52 -15.56 -3.11 1.01
N LEU A 53 -16.62 -2.84 1.73
CA LEU A 53 -17.00 -3.47 2.97
C LEU A 53 -18.38 -4.15 2.84
N GLY A 54 -18.63 -5.13 3.66
CA GLY A 54 -19.99 -5.64 3.82
C GLY A 54 -20.92 -4.58 4.41
N ALA A 55 -22.18 -4.55 3.98
CA ALA A 55 -23.23 -3.74 4.58
C ALA A 55 -23.69 -4.34 5.93
N ASP A 56 -22.76 -4.87 6.68
CA ASP A 56 -22.93 -5.51 7.99
C ASP A 56 -22.48 -4.61 9.15
N PRO A 57 -22.72 -5.01 10.41
CA PRO A 57 -22.31 -4.21 11.57
C PRO A 57 -20.80 -3.96 11.65
N PHE A 58 -19.96 -4.91 11.18
CA PHE A 58 -18.50 -4.76 11.21
C PHE A 58 -18.03 -3.77 10.14
N GLY A 59 -18.56 -3.84 8.92
CA GLY A 59 -18.25 -2.86 7.87
C GLY A 59 -18.58 -1.44 8.29
N ARG A 60 -19.75 -1.21 8.88
CA ARG A 60 -20.15 0.10 9.43
C ARG A 60 -19.23 0.56 10.57
N LYS A 61 -18.83 -0.35 11.47
CA LYS A 61 -17.90 -0.05 12.57
C LYS A 61 -16.53 0.37 12.03
N LEU A 62 -15.99 -0.36 11.04
CA LEU A 62 -14.68 -0.05 10.44
C LEU A 62 -14.68 1.29 9.72
N ALA A 63 -15.71 1.58 8.92
CA ALA A 63 -15.87 2.86 8.25
C ALA A 63 -15.94 4.03 9.26
N ALA A 64 -16.73 3.89 10.33
CA ALA A 64 -16.83 4.90 11.38
C ALA A 64 -15.48 5.09 12.12
N GLN A 65 -14.69 4.04 12.31
CA GLN A 65 -13.36 4.15 12.91
C GLN A 65 -12.40 4.90 11.99
N LEU A 66 -12.36 4.56 10.71
CA LEU A 66 -11.53 5.24 9.71
C LEU A 66 -11.85 6.74 9.61
N ALA A 67 -13.14 7.08 9.60
CA ALA A 67 -13.57 8.49 9.58
C ALA A 67 -13.12 9.25 10.83
N ARG A 68 -13.21 8.63 12.03
CA ARG A 68 -12.69 9.22 13.29
C ARG A 68 -11.16 9.42 13.25
N ASP A 69 -10.45 8.55 12.55
CA ASP A 69 -9.00 8.63 12.39
C ASP A 69 -8.57 9.62 11.27
N GLY A 70 -9.53 10.37 10.71
CA GLY A 70 -9.29 11.43 9.72
C GLY A 70 -9.12 10.93 8.27
N VAL A 71 -9.49 9.69 7.99
CA VAL A 71 -9.48 9.14 6.63
C VAL A 71 -10.74 9.57 5.88
N ASP A 72 -10.58 10.04 4.65
CA ASP A 72 -11.71 10.29 3.76
C ASP A 72 -12.32 8.95 3.31
N CYS A 73 -13.53 8.69 3.78
CA CYS A 73 -14.31 7.48 3.54
C CYS A 73 -15.34 7.65 2.40
N SER A 74 -15.33 8.75 1.67
CA SER A 74 -16.31 9.02 0.59
C SER A 74 -16.26 8.01 -0.55
N LEU A 75 -15.13 7.29 -0.68
CA LEU A 75 -14.91 6.25 -1.69
C LEU A 75 -15.06 4.81 -1.15
N LEU A 76 -15.55 4.64 0.08
CA LEU A 76 -15.90 3.33 0.59
C LEU A 76 -17.22 2.86 -0.02
N CYS A 77 -17.17 1.68 -0.64
CA CYS A 77 -18.36 0.99 -1.15
C CYS A 77 -18.89 0.00 -0.12
N PHE A 78 -20.19 -0.23 -0.11
CA PHE A 78 -20.84 -1.25 0.73
C PHE A 78 -21.61 -2.22 -0.15
N THR A 79 -21.62 -3.50 0.25
CA THR A 79 -22.35 -4.56 -0.46
C THR A 79 -23.07 -5.48 0.51
N ASP A 80 -24.30 -5.85 0.17
CA ASP A 80 -25.06 -6.89 0.90
C ASP A 80 -24.72 -8.31 0.40
N ALA A 81 -24.02 -8.42 -0.74
CA ALA A 81 -23.70 -9.72 -1.36
C ALA A 81 -22.55 -10.46 -0.66
N PHE A 82 -21.68 -9.73 0.04
CA PHE A 82 -20.46 -10.30 0.63
C PHE A 82 -20.22 -9.71 2.03
N PRO A 83 -19.79 -10.54 3.02
CA PRO A 83 -19.49 -10.06 4.36
C PRO A 83 -18.17 -9.25 4.39
N THR A 84 -18.02 -8.44 5.45
CA THR A 84 -16.76 -7.79 5.80
C THR A 84 -15.70 -8.85 6.12
N PRO A 85 -14.48 -8.76 5.56
CA PRO A 85 -13.42 -9.74 5.84
C PRO A 85 -12.94 -9.66 7.29
N VAL A 86 -12.51 -10.81 7.82
CA VAL A 86 -11.93 -10.95 9.16
C VAL A 86 -10.56 -11.58 9.06
N VAL A 87 -9.61 -11.07 9.83
CA VAL A 87 -8.25 -11.62 9.93
C VAL A 87 -7.89 -11.80 11.40
N PHE A 88 -7.52 -13.01 11.80
CA PHE A 88 -6.95 -13.26 13.11
C PHE A 88 -5.44 -13.13 13.05
N THR A 89 -4.86 -12.40 14.01
CA THR A 89 -3.40 -12.21 14.10
C THR A 89 -2.91 -12.48 15.52
N GLY A 90 -1.67 -12.95 15.65
CA GLY A 90 -1.02 -13.16 16.93
C GLY A 90 0.25 -14.01 16.79
N ALA A 91 1.28 -13.74 17.61
CA ALA A 91 2.56 -14.46 17.62
C ALA A 91 3.14 -14.71 16.22
N ASP A 92 3.22 -13.65 15.39
CA ASP A 92 3.71 -13.67 14.01
C ASP A 92 2.88 -14.52 13.02
N THR A 93 1.69 -14.94 13.44
CA THR A 93 0.73 -15.69 12.61
C THR A 93 -0.41 -14.79 12.14
N ALA A 94 -0.83 -14.96 10.90
CA ALA A 94 -2.05 -14.36 10.37
C ALA A 94 -2.92 -15.45 9.72
N LEU A 95 -4.18 -15.52 10.14
CA LEU A 95 -5.20 -16.42 9.60
C LEU A 95 -6.28 -15.58 8.92
N PRO A 96 -6.20 -15.39 7.58
CA PRO A 96 -7.11 -14.53 6.84
C PRO A 96 -8.39 -15.29 6.44
N TYR A 97 -9.52 -14.86 6.94
CA TYR A 97 -10.85 -15.26 6.46
C TYR A 97 -11.37 -14.18 5.51
N ARG A 98 -10.80 -14.14 4.29
CA ARG A 98 -11.06 -13.09 3.30
C ARG A 98 -11.55 -13.61 1.94
N ALA A 99 -11.54 -14.90 1.71
CA ALA A 99 -12.13 -15.50 0.51
C ALA A 99 -13.64 -15.25 0.49
N HIS A 100 -14.19 -14.89 -0.67
CA HIS A 100 -15.62 -14.58 -0.85
C HIS A 100 -16.13 -13.47 0.09
N THR A 101 -15.31 -12.43 0.30
CA THR A 101 -15.67 -11.27 1.12
C THR A 101 -15.71 -9.99 0.29
N ALA A 102 -16.33 -8.96 0.83
CA ALA A 102 -16.53 -7.67 0.17
C ALA A 102 -15.22 -7.07 -0.36
N GLY A 103 -14.13 -7.15 0.40
CA GLY A 103 -12.85 -6.55 0.02
C GLY A 103 -12.31 -7.07 -1.31
N LEU A 104 -12.33 -8.39 -1.53
CA LEU A 104 -11.85 -9.00 -2.77
C LEU A 104 -12.85 -8.89 -3.93
N ALA A 105 -14.13 -8.65 -3.63
CA ALA A 105 -15.20 -8.53 -4.62
C ALA A 105 -15.27 -7.13 -5.27
N LEU A 106 -14.52 -6.14 -4.79
CA LEU A 106 -14.45 -4.82 -5.43
C LEU A 106 -13.87 -4.96 -6.83
N GLY A 107 -14.68 -4.76 -7.85
CA GLY A 107 -14.29 -4.87 -9.24
C GLY A 107 -14.04 -3.51 -9.91
N PRO A 108 -13.56 -3.53 -11.16
CA PRO A 108 -13.30 -2.31 -11.92
C PRO A 108 -14.56 -1.49 -12.21
N GLU A 109 -15.74 -2.09 -12.19
CA GLU A 109 -17.02 -1.41 -12.45
C GLU A 109 -17.41 -0.42 -11.36
N GLN A 110 -16.96 -0.62 -10.12
CA GLN A 110 -17.20 0.30 -9.01
C GLN A 110 -16.23 1.50 -8.98
N LEU A 111 -15.22 1.51 -9.84
CA LEU A 111 -14.25 2.60 -9.88
C LEU A 111 -14.67 3.70 -10.86
N GLU A 112 -14.79 4.91 -10.33
CA GLU A 112 -14.97 6.12 -11.13
C GLU A 112 -13.62 6.81 -11.39
N ALA A 113 -13.50 7.54 -12.50
CA ALA A 113 -12.29 8.28 -12.84
C ALA A 113 -12.15 9.62 -12.09
N ALA A 114 -13.26 10.19 -11.61
CA ALA A 114 -13.28 11.51 -10.99
C ALA A 114 -12.36 11.65 -9.78
N PRO A 115 -12.30 10.70 -8.83
CA PRO A 115 -11.42 10.80 -7.66
C PRO A 115 -9.93 10.93 -7.99
N PHE A 116 -9.49 10.36 -9.12
CA PHE A 116 -8.08 10.39 -9.51
C PHE A 116 -7.63 11.76 -10.01
N ARG A 117 -8.53 12.58 -10.59
CA ARG A 117 -8.20 13.89 -11.19
C ARG A 117 -7.71 14.95 -10.18
N GLY A 118 -7.98 14.78 -8.91
CA GLY A 118 -7.53 15.70 -7.85
C GLY A 118 -6.45 15.11 -6.94
N SER A 119 -6.03 13.87 -7.20
CA SER A 119 -5.09 13.15 -6.36
C SER A 119 -3.66 13.46 -6.76
N SER A 120 -2.78 13.65 -5.76
CA SER A 120 -1.33 13.80 -5.95
C SER A 120 -0.64 12.45 -6.16
N ALA A 121 -1.15 11.40 -5.51
CA ALA A 121 -0.62 10.05 -5.62
C ALA A 121 -1.72 8.99 -5.48
N PHE A 122 -1.48 7.86 -6.13
CA PHE A 122 -2.22 6.61 -5.97
C PHE A 122 -1.30 5.55 -5.37
N CYS A 123 -1.69 4.98 -4.22
CA CYS A 123 -0.89 4.03 -3.46
C CYS A 123 -1.56 2.66 -3.37
N PHE A 124 -0.77 1.60 -3.52
CA PHE A 124 -1.27 0.22 -3.44
C PHE A 124 -0.18 -0.76 -2.96
N SER A 125 -0.60 -1.98 -2.57
CA SER A 125 0.30 -3.02 -2.06
C SER A 125 -0.04 -4.39 -2.64
N SER A 126 0.87 -5.37 -2.47
CA SER A 126 0.67 -6.73 -2.98
C SER A 126 -0.47 -7.49 -2.31
N ALA A 127 -0.89 -7.11 -1.11
CA ALA A 127 -1.98 -7.81 -0.42
C ALA A 127 -3.30 -7.82 -1.20
N GLY A 128 -3.59 -6.73 -1.94
CA GLY A 128 -4.78 -6.59 -2.77
C GLY A 128 -4.64 -7.12 -4.20
N LEU A 129 -3.48 -7.66 -4.59
CA LEU A 129 -3.21 -8.11 -5.95
C LEU A 129 -3.45 -9.63 -6.17
N VAL A 130 -3.97 -10.33 -5.16
CA VAL A 130 -4.38 -11.73 -5.31
C VAL A 130 -5.40 -11.87 -6.43
N ASP A 131 -5.47 -13.03 -7.06
CA ASP A 131 -6.39 -13.28 -8.16
C ASP A 131 -7.87 -13.10 -7.73
N SER A 132 -8.43 -11.97 -8.10
CA SER A 132 -9.75 -11.52 -7.66
C SER A 132 -10.21 -10.30 -8.50
N PRO A 133 -11.49 -9.90 -8.44
CA PRO A 133 -11.96 -8.63 -9.00
C PRO A 133 -11.15 -7.42 -8.55
N LEU A 134 -10.67 -7.41 -7.29
CA LEU A 134 -9.86 -6.33 -6.75
C LEU A 134 -8.54 -6.13 -7.53
N ARG A 135 -7.89 -7.20 -8.03
CA ARG A 135 -6.70 -7.05 -8.88
C ARG A 135 -7.02 -6.32 -10.20
N LEU A 136 -8.17 -6.60 -10.80
CA LEU A 136 -8.63 -5.88 -12.00
C LEU A 136 -8.96 -4.42 -11.68
N ALA A 137 -9.53 -4.16 -10.51
CA ALA A 137 -9.73 -2.81 -10.01
C ALA A 137 -8.39 -2.04 -9.87
N HIS A 138 -7.32 -2.67 -9.37
CA HIS A 138 -5.99 -2.05 -9.30
C HIS A 138 -5.45 -1.68 -10.69
N LEU A 139 -5.65 -2.53 -11.71
CA LEU A 139 -5.22 -2.22 -13.08
C LEU A 139 -5.95 -1.00 -13.64
N LYS A 140 -7.27 -0.92 -13.44
CA LYS A 140 -8.07 0.25 -13.85
C LYS A 140 -7.67 1.51 -13.07
N ALA A 141 -7.46 1.39 -11.76
CA ALA A 141 -7.03 2.49 -10.91
C ALA A 141 -5.67 3.06 -11.34
N LEU A 142 -4.70 2.19 -11.66
CA LEU A 142 -3.39 2.59 -12.17
C LEU A 142 -3.49 3.36 -13.49
N ALA A 143 -4.33 2.91 -14.42
CA ALA A 143 -4.58 3.63 -15.66
C ALA A 143 -5.19 5.01 -15.38
N ALA A 144 -6.24 5.08 -14.57
CA ALA A 144 -6.91 6.33 -14.23
C ALA A 144 -5.99 7.32 -13.48
N ALA A 145 -5.15 6.81 -12.55
CA ALA A 145 -4.17 7.63 -11.84
C ALA A 145 -3.13 8.23 -12.79
N ARG A 146 -2.62 7.42 -13.72
CA ARG A 146 -1.65 7.87 -14.71
C ARG A 146 -2.25 8.91 -15.67
N ASP A 147 -3.46 8.68 -16.18
CA ASP A 147 -4.18 9.61 -17.04
C ASP A 147 -4.45 10.96 -16.32
N ALA A 148 -4.61 10.92 -15.00
CA ALA A 148 -4.78 12.10 -14.17
C ALA A 148 -3.44 12.78 -13.78
N GLY A 149 -2.29 12.20 -14.11
CA GLY A 149 -0.96 12.72 -13.74
C GLY A 149 -0.59 12.50 -12.27
N ALA A 150 -1.31 11.63 -11.55
CA ALA A 150 -0.99 11.26 -10.18
C ALA A 150 0.21 10.30 -10.13
N LEU A 151 1.04 10.41 -9.09
CA LEU A 151 2.15 9.49 -8.83
C LEU A 151 1.62 8.08 -8.51
N CYS A 152 2.02 7.07 -9.27
CA CYS A 152 1.71 5.68 -8.95
C CYS A 152 2.76 5.13 -7.98
N CYS A 153 2.38 4.91 -6.72
CA CYS A 153 3.26 4.47 -5.64
C CYS A 153 2.97 3.02 -5.26
N TYR A 154 3.95 2.15 -5.41
CA TYR A 154 3.83 0.74 -5.04
C TYR A 154 4.67 0.39 -3.82
N LEU A 155 4.02 -0.26 -2.87
CA LEU A 155 4.61 -0.77 -1.65
C LEU A 155 4.40 -2.30 -1.62
N PRO A 156 5.31 -3.10 -2.17
CA PRO A 156 5.12 -4.54 -2.30
C PRO A 156 4.83 -5.22 -0.96
N ARG A 157 5.67 -4.99 0.06
CA ARG A 157 5.51 -5.55 1.40
C ARG A 157 5.23 -7.06 1.37
N LEU A 158 6.06 -7.78 0.63
CA LEU A 158 5.81 -9.17 0.26
C LEU A 158 5.77 -10.11 1.47
N ALA A 159 6.63 -9.87 2.46
CA ALA A 159 6.61 -10.67 3.68
C ALA A 159 5.28 -10.52 4.42
N GLN A 160 4.75 -9.30 4.48
CA GLN A 160 3.45 -9.01 5.11
C GLN A 160 2.27 -9.45 4.23
N ALA A 161 2.44 -9.47 2.90
CA ALA A 161 1.41 -9.93 1.97
C ALA A 161 1.33 -11.47 1.89
N ALA A 162 2.43 -12.18 2.13
CA ALA A 162 2.52 -13.63 1.95
C ALA A 162 1.41 -14.45 2.65
N PRO A 163 1.00 -14.14 3.90
CA PRO A 163 -0.11 -14.87 4.55
C PRO A 163 -1.45 -14.76 3.82
N TYR A 164 -1.60 -13.79 2.95
CA TYR A 164 -2.85 -13.51 2.21
C TYR A 164 -2.86 -14.13 0.80
N TRP A 165 -1.80 -14.83 0.42
CA TRP A 165 -1.65 -15.44 -0.89
C TRP A 165 -1.66 -16.97 -0.80
N PRO A 166 -2.28 -17.66 -1.77
CA PRO A 166 -2.30 -19.12 -1.78
C PRO A 166 -0.91 -19.74 -2.03
N GLN A 167 -0.08 -19.02 -2.80
CA GLN A 167 1.26 -19.48 -3.18
C GLN A 167 2.23 -18.30 -3.24
N ARG A 168 3.42 -18.49 -2.68
CA ARG A 168 4.48 -17.48 -2.64
C ARG A 168 4.99 -17.12 -4.05
N GLU A 169 5.11 -18.11 -4.91
CA GLU A 169 5.55 -17.94 -6.30
C GLU A 169 4.60 -17.01 -7.08
N ALA A 170 3.30 -17.22 -6.94
CA ALA A 170 2.27 -16.37 -7.54
C ALA A 170 2.34 -14.92 -7.03
N LEU A 171 2.58 -14.75 -5.72
CA LEU A 171 2.81 -13.41 -5.13
C LEU A 171 4.02 -12.74 -5.79
N CYS A 172 5.18 -13.41 -5.85
CA CYS A 172 6.39 -12.84 -6.41
C CYS A 172 6.25 -12.50 -7.90
N GLN A 173 5.66 -13.41 -8.69
CA GLN A 173 5.41 -13.18 -10.12
C GLN A 173 4.48 -11.99 -10.37
N THR A 174 3.39 -11.90 -9.60
CA THR A 174 2.46 -10.77 -9.71
C THR A 174 3.14 -9.47 -9.26
N ALA A 175 3.90 -9.49 -8.16
CA ALA A 175 4.61 -8.31 -7.69
C ALA A 175 5.57 -7.77 -8.76
N LEU A 176 6.34 -8.63 -9.44
CA LEU A 176 7.24 -8.23 -10.54
C LEU A 176 6.48 -7.54 -11.67
N GLN A 177 5.28 -8.03 -12.05
CA GLN A 177 4.45 -7.42 -13.09
C GLN A 177 3.94 -6.02 -12.71
N PHE A 178 3.77 -5.75 -11.40
CA PHE A 178 3.30 -4.47 -10.91
C PHE A 178 4.42 -3.47 -10.61
N LEU A 179 5.67 -3.93 -10.45
CA LEU A 179 6.83 -3.04 -10.29
C LEU A 179 6.93 -2.06 -11.46
N ASP A 180 6.84 -2.56 -12.69
CA ASP A 180 6.97 -1.75 -13.91
C ASP A 180 5.84 -0.71 -14.10
N ARG A 181 4.77 -0.83 -13.32
CA ARG A 181 3.60 0.04 -13.40
C ARG A 181 3.65 1.20 -12.41
N ALA A 182 4.63 1.23 -11.53
CA ALA A 182 4.81 2.28 -10.53
C ALA A 182 5.82 3.33 -10.99
N ASP A 183 5.65 4.57 -10.54
CA ASP A 183 6.64 5.65 -10.68
C ASP A 183 7.57 5.67 -9.46
N VAL A 184 7.02 5.32 -8.28
CA VAL A 184 7.73 5.29 -7.00
C VAL A 184 7.59 3.93 -6.34
N LEU A 185 8.72 3.35 -5.93
CA LEU A 185 8.76 2.09 -5.18
C LEU A 185 9.20 2.33 -3.74
N PHE A 186 8.51 1.68 -2.81
CA PHE A 186 8.91 1.62 -1.40
C PHE A 186 9.21 0.15 -1.06
N LEU A 187 10.48 -0.20 -0.95
CA LEU A 187 10.96 -1.57 -0.81
C LEU A 187 11.61 -1.82 0.55
N GLU A 188 11.46 -3.02 1.05
CA GLU A 188 12.15 -3.54 2.24
C GLU A 188 13.20 -4.60 1.84
N GLU A 189 14.15 -4.92 2.72
CA GLU A 189 15.14 -5.98 2.48
C GLU A 189 14.48 -7.34 2.24
N SER A 190 13.35 -7.61 2.88
CA SER A 190 12.54 -8.81 2.67
C SER A 190 11.97 -8.91 1.26
N ASP A 191 11.60 -7.76 0.65
CA ASP A 191 11.08 -7.74 -0.71
C ASP A 191 12.16 -8.18 -1.71
N LEU A 192 13.39 -7.67 -1.56
CA LEU A 192 14.50 -8.08 -2.44
C LEU A 192 14.83 -9.55 -2.30
N LEU A 193 14.86 -10.07 -1.07
CA LEU A 193 15.10 -11.48 -0.83
C LEU A 193 14.05 -12.37 -1.51
N LEU A 194 12.79 -11.95 -1.44
CA LEU A 194 11.67 -12.69 -2.03
C LEU A 194 11.64 -12.63 -3.56
N LEU A 195 11.97 -11.47 -4.15
CA LEU A 195 11.92 -11.26 -5.60
C LEU A 195 13.17 -11.75 -6.33
N PHE A 196 14.35 -11.60 -5.72
CA PHE A 196 15.63 -11.81 -6.40
C PHE A 196 16.54 -12.81 -5.72
N GLY A 197 16.12 -13.45 -4.62
CA GLY A 197 16.93 -14.38 -3.83
C GLY A 197 18.12 -13.74 -3.12
N SER A 198 18.22 -12.41 -3.11
CA SER A 198 19.32 -11.65 -2.51
C SER A 198 18.80 -10.43 -1.76
N ARG A 199 19.48 -10.05 -0.67
CA ARG A 199 19.25 -8.80 0.03
C ARG A 199 20.13 -7.65 -0.51
N GLU A 200 20.98 -7.95 -1.47
CA GLU A 200 21.88 -6.96 -2.05
C GLU A 200 21.16 -6.09 -3.07
N LEU A 201 20.86 -4.87 -2.67
CA LEU A 201 20.19 -3.87 -3.50
C LEU A 201 20.97 -3.61 -4.82
N ARG A 202 22.31 -3.68 -4.79
CA ARG A 202 23.13 -3.39 -5.95
C ARG A 202 22.85 -4.31 -7.15
N THR A 203 22.61 -5.58 -6.88
CA THR A 203 22.24 -6.59 -7.88
C THR A 203 20.84 -6.37 -8.44
N ALA A 204 19.91 -5.91 -7.58
CA ALA A 204 18.51 -5.71 -7.94
C ALA A 204 18.22 -4.33 -8.58
N LEU A 205 19.03 -3.28 -8.29
CA LEU A 205 18.75 -1.91 -8.73
C LEU A 205 18.56 -1.79 -10.24
N PHE A 206 19.39 -2.51 -11.01
CA PHE A 206 19.30 -2.46 -12.46
C PHE A 206 17.97 -3.03 -12.98
N ALA A 207 17.49 -4.10 -12.36
CA ALA A 207 16.21 -4.71 -12.68
C ALA A 207 15.01 -3.90 -12.15
N LEU A 208 15.19 -3.11 -11.08
CA LEU A 208 14.14 -2.31 -10.46
C LEU A 208 13.83 -1.02 -11.22
N PHE A 209 14.83 -0.41 -11.89
CA PHE A 209 14.61 0.78 -12.71
C PHE A 209 14.15 0.43 -14.13
N THR A 210 13.10 -0.37 -14.20
CA THR A 210 12.41 -0.75 -15.45
C THR A 210 11.08 -0.01 -15.59
N GLY A 211 10.47 -0.09 -16.76
CA GLY A 211 9.17 0.51 -17.02
C GLY A 211 9.09 1.99 -16.64
N HIS A 212 8.14 2.31 -15.77
CA HIS A 212 7.88 3.68 -15.32
C HIS A 212 8.65 4.10 -14.06
N VAL A 213 9.39 3.21 -13.41
CA VAL A 213 10.06 3.50 -12.13
C VAL A 213 11.10 4.62 -12.27
N GLN A 214 10.91 5.68 -11.48
CA GLN A 214 11.77 6.87 -11.46
C GLN A 214 12.43 7.09 -10.10
N LEU A 215 11.81 6.60 -9.01
CA LEU A 215 12.27 6.84 -7.66
C LEU A 215 12.06 5.58 -6.80
N ILE A 216 13.09 5.18 -6.05
CA ILE A 216 13.05 4.02 -5.16
C ILE A 216 13.45 4.47 -3.76
N PHE A 217 12.61 4.18 -2.78
CA PHE A 217 12.94 4.24 -1.37
C PHE A 217 13.16 2.83 -0.84
N PHE A 218 14.31 2.60 -0.24
CA PHE A 218 14.70 1.30 0.26
C PHE A 218 14.95 1.33 1.76
N TYR A 219 14.16 0.56 2.50
CA TYR A 219 14.15 0.51 3.95
C TYR A 219 15.03 -0.64 4.44
N LYS A 220 16.15 -0.30 5.08
CA LYS A 220 17.00 -1.21 5.84
C LYS A 220 16.67 -1.15 7.33
N LYS A 221 17.32 -2.01 8.11
CA LYS A 221 17.12 -2.06 9.57
C LYS A 221 17.42 -0.71 10.23
N ASP A 222 18.52 -0.06 9.85
CA ASP A 222 19.09 1.12 10.49
C ASP A 222 19.01 2.40 9.65
N ARG A 223 18.68 2.29 8.38
CA ARG A 223 18.68 3.43 7.44
C ARG A 223 17.64 3.32 6.34
N ILE A 224 17.35 4.45 5.73
CA ILE A 224 16.61 4.55 4.50
C ILE A 224 17.54 5.06 3.40
N LEU A 225 17.41 4.49 2.22
CA LEU A 225 18.10 4.92 1.01
C LEU A 225 17.07 5.42 0.01
N ALA A 226 17.40 6.49 -0.71
CA ALA A 226 16.58 6.99 -1.82
C ALA A 226 17.42 7.00 -3.09
N PHE A 227 16.85 6.51 -4.20
CA PHE A 227 17.55 6.37 -5.47
C PHE A 227 16.72 6.95 -6.61
N THR A 228 17.36 7.76 -7.44
CA THR A 228 17.01 7.92 -8.85
C THR A 228 17.97 7.10 -9.70
N ARG A 229 17.84 7.12 -11.03
CA ARG A 229 18.82 6.44 -11.92
C ARG A 229 20.25 6.96 -11.78
N SER A 230 20.43 8.21 -11.34
CA SER A 230 21.72 8.91 -11.32
C SER A 230 22.20 9.33 -9.93
N VAL A 231 21.31 9.39 -8.95
CA VAL A 231 21.63 9.96 -7.63
C VAL A 231 21.14 9.03 -6.51
N MET A 232 21.94 8.95 -5.45
CA MET A 232 21.60 8.25 -4.22
C MET A 232 21.75 9.17 -3.02
N ALA A 233 20.81 9.07 -2.09
CA ALA A 233 20.87 9.65 -0.75
C ALA A 233 20.65 8.58 0.31
N SER A 234 21.13 8.83 1.54
CA SER A 234 20.97 7.92 2.68
C SER A 234 20.81 8.71 3.97
N ALA A 235 19.82 8.32 4.78
CA ALA A 235 19.61 8.85 6.12
C ALA A 235 19.45 7.72 7.15
N ALA A 236 19.74 8.01 8.43
CA ALA A 236 19.44 7.08 9.50
C ALA A 236 17.92 6.88 9.62
N LYS A 237 17.48 5.64 9.78
CA LYS A 237 16.07 5.33 9.96
C LYS A 237 15.63 5.75 11.36
N LYS A 238 14.86 6.84 11.42
CA LYS A 238 14.14 7.27 12.62
C LYS A 238 12.67 6.85 12.48
N ASP A 239 11.75 7.77 12.32
CA ASP A 239 10.32 7.49 12.13
C ASP A 239 9.89 7.74 10.65
N GLN A 240 10.68 7.26 9.69
CA GLN A 240 10.44 7.50 8.26
C GLN A 240 9.55 6.40 7.67
N SER A 241 8.25 6.50 7.91
CA SER A 241 7.28 5.65 7.22
C SER A 241 7.10 6.07 5.76
N PRO A 242 6.69 5.17 4.86
CA PRO A 242 6.33 5.54 3.49
C PRO A 242 5.30 6.68 3.42
N ALA A 243 4.37 6.73 4.37
CA ALA A 243 3.41 7.83 4.48
C ALA A 243 4.09 9.19 4.75
N LEU A 244 5.10 9.24 5.63
CA LEU A 244 5.85 10.47 5.90
C LEU A 244 6.66 10.91 4.69
N VAL A 245 7.33 9.98 4.00
CA VAL A 245 8.09 10.29 2.78
C VAL A 245 7.16 10.85 1.71
N LEU A 246 6.01 10.22 1.47
CA LEU A 246 5.06 10.69 0.49
C LEU A 246 4.44 12.05 0.90
N TYR A 247 4.20 12.27 2.19
CA TYR A 247 3.75 13.57 2.70
C TYR A 247 4.76 14.68 2.40
N ARG A 248 6.06 14.42 2.55
CA ARG A 248 7.12 15.36 2.18
C ARG A 248 7.17 15.61 0.67
N MET A 249 7.02 14.55 -0.15
CA MET A 249 6.92 14.69 -1.61
C MET A 249 5.76 15.60 -2.01
N GLU A 250 4.60 15.44 -1.37
CA GLU A 250 3.44 16.31 -1.60
C GLU A 250 3.72 17.77 -1.20
N LYS A 251 4.36 17.99 -0.03
CA LYS A 251 4.75 19.35 0.41
C LYS A 251 5.76 20.02 -0.53
N MET A 252 6.61 19.25 -1.18
CA MET A 252 7.52 19.72 -2.22
C MET A 252 6.84 19.88 -3.58
N MET A 253 5.56 19.51 -3.71
CA MET A 253 4.77 19.55 -4.96
C MET A 253 5.49 18.86 -6.13
N LEU A 254 6.08 17.69 -5.89
CA LEU A 254 6.87 16.96 -6.88
C LEU A 254 5.95 16.28 -7.91
N PRO A 255 5.96 16.72 -9.18
CA PRO A 255 5.27 16.02 -10.26
C PRO A 255 6.10 14.80 -10.70
N VAL A 256 5.49 13.85 -11.40
CA VAL A 256 6.16 12.67 -11.97
C VAL A 256 7.41 13.07 -12.78
N SER A 257 7.31 14.11 -13.60
CA SER A 257 8.39 14.59 -14.46
C SER A 257 9.63 15.14 -13.73
N ALA A 258 9.48 15.49 -12.45
CA ALA A 258 10.60 15.98 -11.63
C ALA A 258 11.41 14.84 -11.01
N LEU A 259 10.81 13.66 -10.79
CA LEU A 259 11.44 12.56 -10.05
C LEU A 259 12.81 12.13 -10.60
N PRO A 260 13.03 11.98 -11.93
CA PRO A 260 14.32 11.58 -12.46
C PRO A 260 15.45 12.61 -12.27
N ARG A 261 15.07 13.86 -11.98
CA ARG A 261 15.99 15.01 -11.89
C ARG A 261 16.31 15.41 -10.46
N LEU A 262 15.73 14.73 -9.46
CA LEU A 262 15.98 15.02 -8.04
C LEU A 262 17.48 14.92 -7.75
N ASN A 263 18.00 15.96 -7.14
CA ASN A 263 19.38 16.00 -6.68
C ASN A 263 19.51 15.41 -5.27
N LYS A 264 20.76 15.27 -4.78
CA LYS A 264 21.04 14.64 -3.49
C LYS A 264 20.42 15.41 -2.30
N SER A 265 20.37 16.76 -2.38
CA SER A 265 19.78 17.60 -1.33
C SER A 265 18.27 17.36 -1.22
N GLU A 266 17.58 17.31 -2.35
CA GLU A 266 16.15 17.04 -2.43
C GLU A 266 15.82 15.62 -1.93
N LEU A 267 16.59 14.61 -2.35
CA LEU A 267 16.45 13.24 -1.83
C LEU A 267 16.66 13.20 -0.32
N ASN A 268 17.67 13.89 0.22
CA ASN A 268 17.89 13.98 1.66
C ASN A 268 16.72 14.65 2.37
N ALA A 269 16.09 15.69 1.80
CA ALA A 269 14.92 16.34 2.37
C ALA A 269 13.70 15.41 2.47
N LEU A 270 13.60 14.43 1.56
CA LEU A 270 12.54 13.42 1.60
C LEU A 270 12.74 12.39 2.71
N ILE A 271 13.99 12.02 2.98
CA ILE A 271 14.35 10.92 3.90
C ILE A 271 15.01 11.37 5.21
N GLY A 272 15.28 12.64 5.37
CA GLY A 272 16.00 13.23 6.54
C GLY A 272 15.16 13.60 7.75
#